data_cb86c7c7da302320ad228cbec535cf6f
#
_entry.id   cb86c7c7da302320ad228cbec535cf6f
#
_cell.length_a   1.000
_cell.length_b   1.000
_cell.length_c   1.000
_cell.angle_alpha   90.00
_cell.angle_beta   90.00
_cell.angle_gamma   90.00
#
_symmetry.space_group_name_H-M   'P 1'
#
loop_
_entity.id
_entity.type
_entity.pdbx_description
1 polymer ?
#
loop_
_entity_poly.entity_id
_entity_poly.type
_entity_poly.pdbx_seq_one_letter_code
_entity_poly.pdbx_strand_id
1 'polypeptide(L)'
;MKKYISIDIGGTAIKYGIICENAEIILKETLRTEAWKGGPAILKKVIGIVEHLIEQTKGKISGICISTAGMVDTKSGSIFYSAPLIPDYAGMEFKKTLEDKFHIPCEVENDVNCAGLAEYSSGAAKGCRVVLMLTIGTGIGGCIVLDGKVFHGFSNSACEVGYMHMDGSDFQTLGAASILSKKVSQWKGESEDKWDGYHIF
;
A
#
# COMPACT_ATOMS: atom_id res chain seq x y z
N MET A 1 24.10 3.36 10.89
CA MET A 1 22.99 3.58 9.94
C MET A 1 21.83 2.73 10.38
N LYS A 2 20.67 3.34 10.61
CA LYS A 2 19.46 2.64 11.04
C LYS A 2 18.91 1.79 9.89
N LYS A 3 18.36 0.62 10.24
CA LYS A 3 17.72 -0.30 9.29
C LYS A 3 16.27 -0.50 9.69
N TYR A 4 15.42 -0.57 8.70
CA TYR A 4 13.97 -0.76 8.86
C TYR A 4 13.51 -1.97 8.05
N ILE A 5 12.61 -2.75 8.60
CA ILE A 5 11.84 -3.72 7.84
C ILE A 5 10.74 -2.95 7.12
N SER A 6 10.63 -3.12 5.81
CA SER A 6 9.56 -2.56 4.99
C SER A 6 8.75 -3.69 4.39
N ILE A 7 7.42 -3.60 4.53
CA ILE A 7 6.48 -4.62 4.05
C ILE A 7 5.36 -3.89 3.30
N ASP A 8 5.11 -4.29 2.05
CA ASP A 8 4.02 -3.81 1.21
C ASP A 8 3.03 -4.95 0.96
N ILE A 9 1.84 -4.83 1.55
CA ILE A 9 0.78 -5.85 1.51
C ILE A 9 -0.18 -5.53 0.38
N GLY A 10 0.08 -6.07 -0.80
CA GLY A 10 -0.85 -5.99 -1.92
C GLY A 10 -1.81 -7.17 -2.00
N GLY A 11 -2.87 -7.05 -2.80
CA GLY A 11 -3.86 -8.12 -2.98
C GLY A 11 -3.31 -9.42 -3.59
N THR A 12 -2.28 -9.33 -4.42
CA THR A 12 -1.67 -10.48 -5.12
C THR A 12 -0.37 -10.93 -4.46
N ALA A 13 0.46 -9.98 -4.04
CA ALA A 13 1.79 -10.25 -3.50
C ALA A 13 2.09 -9.34 -2.31
N ILE A 14 2.83 -9.89 -1.34
CA ILE A 14 3.49 -9.14 -0.28
C ILE A 14 4.94 -8.96 -0.72
N LYS A 15 5.36 -7.70 -0.87
CA LYS A 15 6.75 -7.34 -1.11
C LYS A 15 7.35 -6.91 0.22
N TYR A 16 8.57 -7.35 0.50
CA TYR A 16 9.20 -7.01 1.78
C TYR A 16 10.71 -6.94 1.64
N GLY A 17 11.34 -6.31 2.61
CA GLY A 17 12.79 -6.19 2.60
C GLY A 17 13.33 -5.34 3.72
N ILE A 18 14.59 -4.97 3.57
CA ILE A 18 15.33 -4.13 4.51
C ILE A 18 15.76 -2.85 3.80
N ILE A 19 15.40 -1.72 4.37
CA ILE A 19 15.74 -0.39 3.87
C ILE A 19 16.54 0.36 4.94
N CYS A 20 17.57 1.08 4.52
CA CYS A 20 18.32 1.99 5.39
C CYS A 20 17.66 3.37 5.48
N GLU A 21 18.03 4.15 6.50
CA GLU A 21 17.55 5.52 6.69
C GLU A 21 17.90 6.49 5.54
N ASN A 22 18.84 6.13 4.68
CA ASN A 22 19.19 6.85 3.45
C ASN A 22 18.44 6.36 2.21
N ALA A 23 17.37 5.57 2.39
CA ALA A 23 16.56 4.94 1.35
C ALA A 23 17.28 3.86 0.52
N GLU A 24 18.47 3.41 0.91
CA GLU A 24 19.15 2.27 0.27
C GLU A 24 18.42 0.96 0.59
N ILE A 25 18.06 0.21 -0.44
CA ILE A 25 17.44 -1.11 -0.32
C ILE A 25 18.53 -2.16 -0.20
N ILE A 26 18.65 -2.79 0.99
CA ILE A 26 19.63 -3.85 1.24
C ILE A 26 19.12 -5.21 0.77
N LEU A 27 17.83 -5.48 0.98
CA LEU A 27 17.16 -6.73 0.65
C LEU A 27 15.76 -6.45 0.11
N LYS A 28 15.36 -7.18 -0.92
CA LYS A 28 14.00 -7.14 -1.47
C LYS A 28 13.58 -8.53 -1.87
N GLU A 29 12.45 -8.96 -1.32
CA GLU A 29 11.85 -10.26 -1.59
C GLU A 29 10.34 -10.12 -1.82
N THR A 30 9.72 -11.18 -2.34
CA THR A 30 8.29 -11.19 -2.64
C THR A 30 7.72 -12.57 -2.37
N LEU A 31 6.50 -12.60 -1.81
CA LEU A 31 5.72 -13.83 -1.68
C LEU A 31 4.25 -13.59 -2.06
N ARG A 32 3.51 -14.65 -2.36
CA ARG A 32 2.08 -14.54 -2.67
C ARG A 32 1.28 -14.16 -1.43
N THR A 33 0.42 -13.15 -1.54
CA THR A 33 -0.50 -12.74 -0.45
C THR A 33 -1.45 -13.87 -0.10
N GLU A 34 -2.03 -14.55 -1.10
CA GLU A 34 -3.14 -15.50 -0.93
C GLU A 34 -4.31 -14.85 -0.18
N ALA A 35 -4.73 -13.69 -0.70
CA ALA A 35 -5.72 -12.81 -0.09
C ALA A 35 -7.03 -13.51 0.30
N TRP A 36 -7.41 -14.56 -0.44
CA TRP A 36 -8.60 -15.38 -0.15
C TRP A 36 -8.57 -16.10 1.19
N LYS A 37 -7.39 -16.23 1.83
CA LYS A 37 -7.23 -16.82 3.16
C LYS A 37 -7.54 -15.82 4.29
N GLY A 38 -7.76 -14.57 3.95
CA GLY A 38 -8.19 -13.51 4.85
C GLY A 38 -7.08 -12.84 5.67
N GLY A 39 -7.48 -11.80 6.40
CA GLY A 39 -6.60 -10.96 7.22
C GLY A 39 -5.75 -11.73 8.23
N PRO A 40 -6.31 -12.68 9.01
CA PRO A 40 -5.51 -13.46 9.98
C PRO A 40 -4.38 -14.26 9.33
N ALA A 41 -4.58 -14.80 8.13
CA ALA A 41 -3.54 -15.52 7.40
C ALA A 41 -2.44 -14.57 6.90
N ILE A 42 -2.81 -13.37 6.47
CA ILE A 42 -1.86 -12.31 6.06
C ILE A 42 -1.03 -11.87 7.27
N LEU A 43 -1.65 -11.60 8.41
CA LEU A 43 -0.93 -11.23 9.64
C LEU A 43 0.07 -12.31 10.04
N LYS A 44 -0.31 -13.59 9.97
CA LYS A 44 0.61 -14.70 10.24
C LYS A 44 1.82 -14.70 9.31
N LYS A 45 1.61 -14.41 8.02
CA LYS A 45 2.72 -14.27 7.04
C LYS A 45 3.62 -13.09 7.39
N VAL A 46 3.04 -11.94 7.73
CA VAL A 46 3.79 -10.74 8.12
C VAL A 46 4.65 -11.03 9.35
N ILE A 47 4.12 -11.71 10.35
CA ILE A 47 4.88 -12.15 11.53
C ILE A 47 6.08 -13.01 11.11
N GLY A 48 5.88 -14.01 10.25
CA GLY A 48 6.97 -14.87 9.77
C GLY A 48 8.02 -14.11 8.95
N ILE A 49 7.62 -13.12 8.16
CA ILE A 49 8.54 -12.22 7.44
C ILE A 49 9.41 -11.44 8.43
N VAL A 50 8.80 -10.85 9.44
CA VAL A 50 9.52 -10.05 10.45
C VAL A 50 10.50 -10.93 11.23
N GLU A 51 10.10 -12.13 11.65
CA GLU A 51 10.98 -13.11 12.30
C GLU A 51 12.21 -13.42 11.44
N HIS A 52 11.98 -13.78 10.18
CA HIS A 52 13.03 -14.10 9.23
C HIS A 52 14.03 -12.93 9.03
N LEU A 53 13.51 -11.71 8.85
CA LEU A 53 14.35 -10.53 8.63
C LEU A 53 15.13 -10.09 9.89
N ILE A 54 14.56 -10.28 11.08
CA ILE A 54 15.26 -10.04 12.34
C ILE A 54 16.44 -11.01 12.50
N GLU A 55 16.25 -12.29 12.18
CA GLU A 55 17.32 -13.30 12.21
C GLU A 55 18.46 -12.94 11.24
N GLN A 56 18.13 -12.59 10.00
CA GLN A 56 19.11 -12.18 9.00
C GLN A 56 19.92 -10.95 9.42
N THR A 57 19.31 -10.00 10.11
CA THR A 57 19.96 -8.75 10.56
C THR A 57 20.60 -8.86 11.93
N LYS A 58 20.57 -10.04 12.57
CA LYS A 58 21.05 -10.27 13.94
C LYS A 58 20.44 -9.29 14.94
N GLY A 59 19.14 -9.02 14.79
CA GLY A 59 18.38 -8.15 15.68
C GLY A 59 18.61 -6.64 15.53
N LYS A 60 19.36 -6.18 14.53
CA LYS A 60 19.69 -4.75 14.33
C LYS A 60 18.65 -4.03 13.49
N ILE A 61 17.39 -4.03 13.93
CA ILE A 61 16.27 -3.34 13.29
C ILE A 61 15.77 -2.20 14.18
N SER A 62 15.58 -1.03 13.58
CA SER A 62 15.14 0.19 14.26
C SER A 62 13.63 0.43 14.20
N GLY A 63 12.93 -0.21 13.27
CA GLY A 63 11.48 -0.08 13.10
C GLY A 63 10.93 -1.01 12.03
N ILE A 64 9.62 -1.20 12.06
CA ILE A 64 8.85 -1.95 11.06
C ILE A 64 7.91 -0.95 10.38
N CYS A 65 7.90 -0.92 9.06
CA CYS A 65 7.04 -0.06 8.25
C CYS A 65 6.17 -0.92 7.35
N ILE A 66 4.85 -0.76 7.48
CA ILE A 66 3.87 -1.52 6.69
C ILE A 66 3.11 -0.56 5.78
N SER A 67 3.13 -0.85 4.49
CA SER A 67 2.25 -0.31 3.47
C SER A 67 1.16 -1.34 3.19
N THR A 68 -0.10 -0.92 3.13
CA THR A 68 -1.20 -1.85 2.87
C THR A 68 -2.37 -1.18 2.17
N ALA A 69 -3.11 -1.97 1.38
CA ALA A 69 -4.39 -1.53 0.84
C ALA A 69 -5.43 -1.32 1.96
N GLY A 70 -6.39 -0.42 1.72
CA GLY A 70 -7.45 -0.08 2.66
C GLY A 70 -7.18 1.20 3.45
N MET A 71 -8.18 1.63 4.20
CA MET A 71 -8.07 2.80 5.07
C MET A 71 -7.45 2.37 6.40
N VAL A 72 -6.40 3.06 6.80
CA VAL A 72 -5.63 2.76 8.01
C VAL A 72 -5.88 3.83 9.06
N ASP A 73 -6.23 3.42 10.28
CA ASP A 73 -6.06 4.28 11.44
C ASP A 73 -4.58 4.24 11.86
N THR A 74 -3.84 5.25 11.46
CA THR A 74 -2.38 5.30 11.67
C THR A 74 -2.00 5.42 13.16
N LYS A 75 -2.91 5.84 14.03
CA LYS A 75 -2.65 5.90 15.48
C LYS A 75 -2.60 4.50 16.09
N SER A 76 -3.60 3.70 15.80
CA SER A 76 -3.67 2.30 16.26
C SER A 76 -2.90 1.35 15.35
N GLY A 77 -2.61 1.73 14.11
CA GLY A 77 -2.04 0.86 13.08
C GLY A 77 -2.97 -0.29 12.70
N SER A 78 -4.28 -0.05 12.77
CA SER A 78 -5.31 -1.00 12.41
C SER A 78 -5.96 -0.67 11.07
N ILE A 79 -6.48 -1.69 10.41
CA ILE A 79 -7.25 -1.50 9.17
C ILE A 79 -8.67 -1.09 9.54
N PHE A 80 -9.01 0.16 9.28
CA PHE A 80 -10.33 0.72 9.58
C PHE A 80 -11.40 0.24 8.59
N TYR A 81 -11.05 0.22 7.30
CA TYR A 81 -11.93 -0.23 6.21
C TYR A 81 -11.09 -0.85 5.09
N SER A 82 -11.61 -1.88 4.49
CA SER A 82 -11.04 -2.43 3.25
C SER A 82 -12.16 -2.87 2.31
N ALA A 83 -11.91 -2.77 1.00
CA ALA A 83 -12.78 -3.38 0.01
C ALA A 83 -12.84 -4.91 0.23
N PRO A 84 -13.93 -5.60 -0.16
CA PRO A 84 -14.16 -7.03 0.13
C PRO A 84 -13.21 -7.99 -0.58
N LEU A 85 -12.07 -7.50 -1.09
CA LEU A 85 -11.05 -8.28 -1.77
C LEU A 85 -10.26 -9.20 -0.82
N ILE A 86 -10.20 -8.84 0.47
CA ILE A 86 -9.52 -9.62 1.52
C ILE A 86 -10.53 -9.87 2.63
N PRO A 87 -11.00 -11.12 2.81
CA PRO A 87 -11.91 -11.44 3.91
C PRO A 87 -11.29 -11.12 5.28
N ASP A 88 -12.09 -10.66 6.24
CA ASP A 88 -11.67 -10.37 7.62
C ASP A 88 -10.44 -9.47 7.73
N TYR A 89 -10.27 -8.52 6.79
CA TYR A 89 -9.13 -7.59 6.80
C TYR A 89 -9.40 -6.37 7.66
N ALA A 90 -10.63 -5.85 7.65
CA ALA A 90 -11.03 -4.77 8.53
C ALA A 90 -10.95 -5.21 10.00
N GLY A 91 -10.41 -4.35 10.85
CA GLY A 91 -10.15 -4.65 12.26
C GLY A 91 -8.81 -5.33 12.54
N MET A 92 -8.00 -5.66 11.53
CA MET A 92 -6.67 -6.23 11.74
C MET A 92 -5.73 -5.21 12.40
N GLU A 93 -5.14 -5.58 13.54
CA GLU A 93 -4.25 -4.75 14.36
C GLU A 93 -2.78 -5.12 14.12
N PHE A 94 -2.22 -4.68 12.98
CA PHE A 94 -0.82 -5.00 12.63
C PHE A 94 0.18 -4.39 13.61
N LYS A 95 0.06 -3.06 13.87
CA LYS A 95 0.98 -2.33 14.75
C LYS A 95 1.06 -2.96 16.13
N LYS A 96 -0.07 -3.08 16.80
CA LYS A 96 -0.14 -3.64 18.14
C LYS A 96 0.44 -5.05 18.20
N THR A 97 0.05 -5.91 17.27
CA THR A 97 0.50 -7.32 17.26
C THR A 97 2.02 -7.44 17.07
N LEU A 98 2.60 -6.62 16.20
CA LEU A 98 4.04 -6.68 15.91
C LEU A 98 4.85 -6.04 17.04
N GLU A 99 4.41 -4.90 17.59
CA GLU A 99 5.07 -4.24 18.71
C GLU A 99 5.05 -5.11 19.97
N ASP A 100 3.90 -5.74 20.30
CA ASP A 100 3.77 -6.65 21.44
C ASP A 100 4.70 -7.86 21.31
N LYS A 101 4.85 -8.39 20.09
CA LYS A 101 5.66 -9.59 19.84
C LYS A 101 7.15 -9.32 19.74
N PHE A 102 7.56 -8.27 19.05
CA PHE A 102 8.97 -8.04 18.69
C PHE A 102 9.63 -6.93 19.52
N HIS A 103 8.86 -6.12 20.23
CA HIS A 103 9.33 -4.94 20.96
C HIS A 103 10.09 -3.95 20.05
N ILE A 104 9.70 -3.87 18.77
CA ILE A 104 10.23 -2.96 17.78
C ILE A 104 9.10 -2.02 17.35
N PRO A 105 9.31 -0.69 17.30
CA PRO A 105 8.30 0.25 16.85
C PRO A 105 7.78 -0.10 15.45
N CYS A 106 6.47 -0.06 15.26
CA CYS A 106 5.82 -0.38 14.00
C CYS A 106 4.91 0.79 13.56
N GLU A 107 4.99 1.15 12.28
CA GLU A 107 4.06 2.10 11.66
C GLU A 107 3.36 1.44 10.48
N VAL A 108 2.08 1.76 10.33
CA VAL A 108 1.22 1.21 9.28
C VAL A 108 0.54 2.37 8.55
N GLU A 109 0.60 2.35 7.23
CA GLU A 109 0.01 3.38 6.39
C GLU A 109 -0.63 2.77 5.14
N ASN A 110 -1.55 3.50 4.54
CA ASN A 110 -2.13 3.15 3.24
C ASN A 110 -1.06 3.16 2.14
N ASP A 111 -1.18 2.28 1.16
CA ASP A 111 -0.22 2.09 0.07
C ASP A 111 -0.05 3.33 -0.82
N VAL A 112 -1.13 4.04 -1.14
CA VAL A 112 -1.08 5.28 -1.93
C VAL A 112 -0.44 6.41 -1.11
N ASN A 113 -0.72 6.49 0.18
CA ASN A 113 -0.09 7.44 1.08
C ASN A 113 1.41 7.17 1.23
N CYS A 114 1.81 5.91 1.34
CA CYS A 114 3.23 5.52 1.34
C CYS A 114 3.92 5.93 0.03
N ALA A 115 3.27 5.74 -1.11
CA ALA A 115 3.80 6.17 -2.40
C ALA A 115 3.94 7.71 -2.48
N GLY A 116 2.95 8.46 -1.97
CA GLY A 116 3.02 9.92 -1.90
C GLY A 116 4.16 10.42 -1.02
N LEU A 117 4.39 9.78 0.12
CA LEU A 117 5.54 10.09 0.99
C LEU A 117 6.88 9.76 0.32
N ALA A 118 6.95 8.68 -0.46
CA ALA A 118 8.15 8.31 -1.19
C ALA A 118 8.48 9.35 -2.28
N GLU A 119 7.48 9.80 -3.04
CA GLU A 119 7.65 10.87 -4.04
C GLU A 119 8.05 12.20 -3.39
N TYR A 120 7.49 12.52 -2.23
CA TYR A 120 7.87 13.71 -1.47
C TYR A 120 9.32 13.63 -0.97
N SER A 121 9.72 12.48 -0.44
CA SER A 121 11.03 12.32 0.20
C SER A 121 12.17 12.20 -0.81
N SER A 122 11.95 11.46 -1.90
CA SER A 122 13.03 11.03 -2.82
C SER A 122 12.68 11.14 -4.30
N GLY A 123 11.41 11.43 -4.64
CA GLY A 123 10.90 11.45 -6.00
C GLY A 123 10.64 12.84 -6.57
N ALA A 124 9.67 12.90 -7.48
CA ALA A 124 9.32 14.10 -8.26
C ALA A 124 8.75 15.24 -7.42
N ALA A 125 8.21 14.96 -6.23
CA ALA A 125 7.61 15.95 -5.33
C ALA A 125 8.59 16.52 -4.28
N LYS A 126 9.88 16.20 -4.39
CA LYS A 126 10.90 16.68 -3.45
C LYS A 126 10.97 18.20 -3.43
N GLY A 127 10.87 18.79 -2.23
CA GLY A 127 10.91 20.24 -2.02
C GLY A 127 9.57 20.95 -2.22
N CYS A 128 8.51 20.25 -2.59
CA CYS A 128 7.17 20.83 -2.67
C CYS A 128 6.55 20.94 -1.27
N ARG A 129 5.83 22.04 -0.99
CA ARG A 129 5.10 22.18 0.27
C ARG A 129 3.76 21.43 0.25
N VAL A 130 3.12 21.38 -0.92
CA VAL A 130 1.83 20.74 -1.14
C VAL A 130 1.98 19.77 -2.31
N VAL A 131 1.61 18.54 -2.09
CA VAL A 131 1.63 17.49 -3.11
C VAL A 131 0.24 16.86 -3.22
N LEU A 132 -0.27 16.75 -4.42
CA LEU A 132 -1.37 15.87 -4.77
C LEU A 132 -0.79 14.77 -5.68
N MET A 133 -0.91 13.53 -5.24
CA MET A 133 -0.51 12.36 -6.03
C MET A 133 -1.74 11.51 -6.34
N LEU A 134 -1.81 11.02 -7.56
CA LEU A 134 -2.81 10.05 -8.00
C LEU A 134 -2.12 8.76 -8.45
N THR A 135 -2.68 7.63 -8.08
CA THR A 135 -2.32 6.33 -8.64
C THR A 135 -3.44 5.85 -9.55
N ILE A 136 -3.11 5.50 -10.79
CA ILE A 136 -4.04 4.99 -11.79
C ILE A 136 -3.59 3.57 -12.15
N GLY A 137 -4.27 2.58 -11.57
CA GLY A 137 -3.94 1.17 -11.74
C GLY A 137 -5.21 0.33 -11.79
N THR A 138 -5.30 -0.75 -11.02
CA THR A 138 -6.52 -1.55 -10.87
C THR A 138 -7.71 -0.71 -10.42
N GLY A 139 -7.46 0.27 -9.54
CA GLY A 139 -8.37 1.34 -9.15
C GLY A 139 -7.70 2.71 -9.34
N ILE A 140 -8.32 3.74 -8.78
CA ILE A 140 -7.74 5.08 -8.66
C ILE A 140 -7.63 5.42 -7.19
N GLY A 141 -6.42 5.73 -6.74
CA GLY A 141 -6.15 6.22 -5.39
C GLY A 141 -5.58 7.63 -5.41
N GLY A 142 -5.64 8.31 -4.29
CA GLY A 142 -5.06 9.63 -4.14
C GLY A 142 -4.37 9.81 -2.78
N CYS A 143 -3.40 10.70 -2.76
CA CYS A 143 -2.69 11.11 -1.54
C CYS A 143 -2.45 12.61 -1.57
N ILE A 144 -2.64 13.27 -0.43
CA ILE A 144 -2.26 14.66 -0.22
C ILE A 144 -1.15 14.70 0.83
N VAL A 145 -0.02 15.33 0.50
CA VAL A 145 1.06 15.60 1.45
C VAL A 145 1.18 17.10 1.64
N LEU A 146 1.11 17.54 2.90
CA LEU A 146 1.24 18.95 3.31
C LEU A 146 2.47 19.09 4.21
N ASP A 147 3.44 19.90 3.78
CA ASP A 147 4.69 20.12 4.52
C ASP A 147 5.33 18.82 5.05
N GLY A 148 5.34 17.78 4.21
CA GLY A 148 5.95 16.47 4.52
C GLY A 148 5.09 15.52 5.34
N LYS A 149 3.82 15.84 5.57
CA LYS A 149 2.89 14.99 6.32
C LYS A 149 1.69 14.63 5.45
N VAL A 150 1.30 13.36 5.50
CA VAL A 150 0.07 12.91 4.85
C VAL A 150 -1.12 13.59 5.50
N PHE A 151 -2.01 14.12 4.69
CA PHE A 151 -3.28 14.68 5.13
C PHE A 151 -4.34 13.58 5.15
N HIS A 152 -4.59 13.02 6.31
CA HIS A 152 -5.58 11.93 6.48
C HIS A 152 -7.03 12.41 6.55
N GLY A 153 -7.25 13.72 6.79
CA GLY A 153 -8.59 14.26 7.04
C GLY A 153 -9.14 13.83 8.40
N PHE A 154 -10.47 13.96 8.56
CA PHE A 154 -11.14 13.63 9.83
C PHE A 154 -11.30 12.11 10.02
N SER A 155 -11.61 11.39 8.94
CA SER A 155 -12.00 9.96 8.93
C SER A 155 -10.96 9.04 8.31
N ASN A 156 -9.70 9.47 8.20
CA ASN A 156 -8.63 8.72 7.52
C ASN A 156 -8.94 8.36 6.05
N SER A 157 -9.86 9.10 5.41
CA SER A 157 -10.30 8.88 4.02
C SER A 157 -10.03 10.07 3.11
N ALA A 158 -9.16 10.99 3.52
CA ALA A 158 -8.82 12.12 2.66
C ALA A 158 -8.20 11.63 1.35
N CYS A 159 -8.62 12.23 0.25
CA CYS A 159 -8.15 11.91 -1.09
C CYS A 159 -8.52 10.51 -1.63
N GLU A 160 -9.55 9.87 -1.08
CA GLU A 160 -10.17 8.67 -1.66
C GLU A 160 -10.94 9.03 -2.96
N VAL A 161 -10.22 9.65 -3.90
CA VAL A 161 -10.79 10.23 -5.13
C VAL A 161 -11.37 9.19 -6.09
N GLY A 162 -10.95 7.94 -5.97
CA GLY A 162 -11.51 6.85 -6.78
C GLY A 162 -13.01 6.68 -6.60
N TYR A 163 -13.52 6.99 -5.42
CA TYR A 163 -14.95 6.93 -5.10
C TYR A 163 -15.72 8.24 -5.38
N MET A 164 -15.06 9.24 -5.96
CA MET A 164 -15.69 10.49 -6.30
C MET A 164 -16.77 10.28 -7.37
N HIS A 165 -18.00 10.73 -7.09
CA HIS A 165 -19.14 10.54 -7.97
C HIS A 165 -19.03 11.38 -9.23
N MET A 166 -19.18 10.75 -10.37
CA MET A 166 -19.07 11.35 -11.70
C MET A 166 -20.06 10.70 -12.67
N ASP A 167 -20.91 11.48 -13.33
CA ASP A 167 -21.81 11.04 -14.43
C ASP A 167 -22.57 9.72 -14.13
N GLY A 168 -23.13 9.59 -12.94
CA GLY A 168 -23.90 8.40 -12.53
C GLY A 168 -23.04 7.18 -12.17
N SER A 169 -21.73 7.34 -12.04
CA SER A 169 -20.77 6.32 -11.63
C SER A 169 -19.74 6.91 -10.66
N ASP A 170 -18.57 6.31 -10.53
CA ASP A 170 -17.44 6.82 -9.78
C ASP A 170 -16.18 6.93 -10.65
N PHE A 171 -15.21 7.71 -10.19
CA PHE A 171 -14.01 8.02 -10.98
C PHE A 171 -13.20 6.78 -11.35
N GLN A 172 -13.03 5.82 -10.44
CA GLN A 172 -12.27 4.61 -10.77
C GLN A 172 -13.02 3.69 -11.73
N THR A 173 -14.34 3.58 -11.62
CA THR A 173 -15.19 2.80 -12.55
C THR A 173 -15.17 3.39 -13.96
N LEU A 174 -14.94 4.69 -14.12
CA LEU A 174 -14.84 5.35 -15.42
C LEU A 174 -13.42 5.36 -15.99
N GLY A 175 -12.39 5.52 -15.14
CA GLY A 175 -11.04 5.92 -15.56
C GLY A 175 -9.88 5.04 -15.07
N ALA A 176 -10.10 3.97 -14.31
CA ALA A 176 -9.01 3.10 -13.90
C ALA A 176 -8.35 2.38 -15.10
N ALA A 177 -7.08 2.03 -14.97
CA ALA A 177 -6.34 1.32 -16.04
C ALA A 177 -6.98 -0.02 -16.39
N SER A 178 -7.52 -0.74 -15.40
CA SER A 178 -8.28 -1.98 -15.63
C SER A 178 -9.53 -1.77 -16.48
N ILE A 179 -10.18 -0.62 -16.36
CA ILE A 179 -11.35 -0.28 -17.19
C ILE A 179 -10.93 0.06 -18.61
N LEU A 180 -9.78 0.71 -18.79
CA LEU A 180 -9.23 0.98 -20.11
C LEU A 180 -8.92 -0.31 -20.85
N SER A 181 -8.23 -1.26 -20.22
CA SER A 181 -7.95 -2.60 -20.79
C SER A 181 -9.24 -3.29 -21.22
N LYS A 182 -10.26 -3.29 -20.36
CA LYS A 182 -11.58 -3.87 -20.68
C LYS A 182 -12.26 -3.18 -21.87
N LYS A 183 -12.25 -1.84 -21.91
CA LYS A 183 -12.85 -1.09 -23.03
C LYS A 183 -12.15 -1.37 -24.36
N VAL A 184 -10.80 -1.42 -24.35
CA VAL A 184 -10.02 -1.73 -25.56
C VAL A 184 -10.27 -3.16 -26.03
N SER A 185 -10.29 -4.13 -25.12
CA SER A 185 -10.64 -5.52 -25.40
C SER A 185 -12.00 -5.63 -26.08
N GLN A 186 -13.02 -5.01 -25.51
CA GLN A 186 -14.37 -4.99 -26.08
C GLN A 186 -14.41 -4.33 -27.48
N TRP A 187 -13.72 -3.22 -27.63
CA TRP A 187 -13.67 -2.49 -28.92
C TRP A 187 -12.95 -3.29 -30.01
N LYS A 188 -11.88 -4.00 -29.63
CA LYS A 188 -11.10 -4.83 -30.57
C LYS A 188 -11.72 -6.20 -30.80
N GLY A 189 -12.68 -6.65 -29.95
CA GLY A 189 -13.24 -8.01 -30.01
C GLY A 189 -12.24 -9.09 -29.62
N GLU A 190 -11.28 -8.77 -28.75
CA GLU A 190 -10.19 -9.65 -28.31
C GLU A 190 -10.23 -9.87 -26.79
N SER A 191 -9.47 -10.84 -26.29
CA SER A 191 -9.39 -11.15 -24.87
C SER A 191 -8.67 -10.04 -24.10
N GLU A 192 -9.13 -9.75 -22.86
CA GLU A 192 -8.63 -8.66 -22.01
C GLU A 192 -7.16 -8.84 -21.59
N ASP A 193 -6.71 -10.09 -21.48
CA ASP A 193 -5.32 -10.43 -21.13
C ASP A 193 -4.28 -9.99 -22.15
N LYS A 194 -4.72 -9.65 -23.37
CA LYS A 194 -3.87 -9.08 -24.42
C LYS A 194 -3.64 -7.58 -24.30
N TRP A 195 -4.44 -6.88 -23.49
CA TRP A 195 -4.52 -5.42 -23.48
C TRP A 195 -4.12 -4.86 -22.10
N ASP A 196 -2.85 -4.95 -21.76
CA ASP A 196 -2.28 -4.20 -20.65
C ASP A 196 -1.85 -2.77 -21.09
N GLY A 197 -1.38 -1.96 -20.13
CA GLY A 197 -0.97 -0.60 -20.42
C GLY A 197 0.11 -0.50 -21.49
N TYR A 198 1.02 -1.46 -21.59
CA TYR A 198 2.09 -1.49 -22.58
C TYR A 198 1.57 -1.72 -24.01
N HIS A 199 0.55 -2.55 -24.16
CA HIS A 199 -0.05 -2.87 -25.46
C HIS A 199 -1.11 -1.85 -25.92
N ILE A 200 -1.55 -0.98 -25.01
CA ILE A 200 -2.55 0.06 -25.30
C ILE A 200 -1.87 1.37 -25.77
N PHE A 201 -0.73 1.70 -25.19
CA PHE A 201 0.07 2.90 -25.47
C PHE A 201 1.37 2.58 -26.21
#